data_a7b3cbd7503f1d0bcdb18df2736389e7
#
_entry.id   a7b3cbd7503f1d0bcdb18df2736389e7
#
_cell.length_a   1.000
_cell.length_b   1.000
_cell.length_c   1.000
_cell.angle_alpha   90.00
_cell.angle_beta   90.00
_cell.angle_gamma   90.00
#
_symmetry.space_group_name_H-M   'P 1'
#
loop_
_entity.id
_entity.type
_entity.pdbx_description
1 polymer ?
#
loop_
_entity_poly.entity_id
_entity_poly.type
_entity_poly.pdbx_seq_one_letter_code
_entity_poly.pdbx_strand_id
1 'polypeptide(L)' 'KIKTKDIFLEVRKNNEKAINFYKKNNFKQISIRKGYYSAPTEDAIIMKMEANNE' A
#
# COMPACT_ATOMS: atom_id res chain seq x y z
N LYS A 1 2.94 -25.22 -11.33
CA LYS A 1 2.93 -23.83 -11.39
C LYS A 1 2.76 -23.19 -10.05
N ILE A 2 3.52 -22.21 -9.82
CA ILE A 2 3.54 -21.58 -8.53
C ILE A 2 2.45 -20.54 -8.39
N LYS A 3 1.76 -20.64 -7.29
CA LYS A 3 0.74 -19.69 -7.01
C LYS A 3 1.31 -18.47 -6.40
N THR A 4 1.02 -17.34 -6.95
CA THR A 4 1.57 -16.12 -6.39
C THR A 4 0.63 -15.56 -5.36
N LYS A 5 1.16 -14.76 -4.48
CA LYS A 5 0.38 -14.10 -3.47
C LYS A 5 0.52 -12.61 -3.60
N ASP A 6 -0.58 -11.93 -3.45
CA ASP A 6 -0.53 -10.48 -3.44
C ASP A 6 -0.18 -10.02 -2.04
N ILE A 7 0.57 -8.96 -1.97
CA ILE A 7 0.97 -8.37 -0.70
C ILE A 7 0.29 -7.03 -0.57
N PHE A 8 -0.40 -6.82 0.54
CA PHE A 8 -1.11 -5.57 0.80
C PHE A 8 -0.51 -4.86 1.99
N LEU A 9 -0.57 -3.55 1.97
CA LEU A 9 -0.16 -2.78 3.12
C LEU A 9 -0.94 -1.48 3.16
N GLU A 10 -0.94 -0.85 4.33
CA GLU A 10 -1.54 0.46 4.52
C GLU A 10 -0.45 1.43 4.92
N VAL A 11 -0.55 2.64 4.44
CA VAL A 11 0.41 3.66 4.79
C VAL A 11 -0.34 4.97 4.97
N ARG A 12 0.10 5.79 5.92
CA ARG A 12 -0.56 7.07 6.14
C ARG A 12 -0.42 7.94 4.91
N LYS A 13 -1.49 8.62 4.58
CA LYS A 13 -1.52 9.44 3.38
C LYS A 13 -0.42 10.49 3.35
N ASN A 14 -0.07 11.04 4.51
CA ASN A 14 0.97 12.05 4.55
C ASN A 14 2.37 11.50 4.53
N ASN A 15 2.52 10.21 4.60
CA ASN A 15 3.85 9.63 4.64
C ASN A 15 4.39 9.44 3.24
N GLU A 16 4.80 10.54 2.63
CA GLU A 16 5.22 10.50 1.23
C GLU A 16 6.46 9.67 1.03
N LYS A 17 7.35 9.67 2.01
CA LYS A 17 8.55 8.87 1.87
C LYS A 17 8.23 7.40 1.77
N ALA A 18 7.33 6.93 2.61
CA ALA A 18 6.96 5.54 2.58
C ALA A 18 6.23 5.20 1.30
N ILE A 19 5.33 6.08 0.87
CA ILE A 19 4.59 5.84 -0.35
C ILE A 19 5.55 5.72 -1.53
N ASN A 20 6.51 6.62 -1.62
CA ASN A 20 7.47 6.56 -2.71
C ASN A 20 8.34 5.33 -2.64
N PHE A 21 8.72 4.94 -1.43
CA PHE A 21 9.51 3.75 -1.24
C PHE A 21 8.76 2.51 -1.76
N TYR A 22 7.49 2.41 -1.39
CA TYR A 22 6.72 1.25 -1.83
C TYR A 22 6.47 1.27 -3.32
N LYS A 23 6.25 2.46 -3.89
CA LYS A 23 6.08 2.53 -5.33
C LYS A 23 7.32 2.06 -6.07
N LYS A 24 8.48 2.38 -5.52
CA LYS A 24 9.72 1.91 -6.13
C LYS A 24 9.85 0.41 -6.04
N ASN A 25 9.17 -0.19 -5.09
CA ASN A 25 9.23 -1.62 -4.89
C ASN A 25 8.03 -2.33 -5.47
N ASN A 26 7.46 -1.76 -6.49
CA ASN A 26 6.39 -2.37 -7.28
C ASN A 26 5.05 -2.44 -6.59
N PHE A 27 4.87 -1.63 -5.55
CA PHE A 27 3.54 -1.51 -4.97
C PHE A 27 2.76 -0.47 -5.72
N LYS A 28 1.48 -0.71 -5.87
CA LYS A 28 0.58 0.23 -6.52
C LYS A 28 -0.51 0.61 -5.58
N GLN A 29 -0.92 1.86 -5.68
CA GLN A 29 -2.05 2.31 -4.87
C GLN A 29 -3.32 1.78 -5.47
N ILE A 30 -4.12 1.11 -4.67
CA ILE A 30 -5.36 0.54 -5.18
C ILE A 30 -6.59 1.14 -4.53
N SER A 31 -6.44 1.79 -3.38
CA SER A 31 -7.61 2.28 -2.68
C SER A 31 -7.17 3.27 -1.61
N ILE A 32 -8.14 3.97 -1.04
CA ILE A 32 -7.92 4.87 0.08
C ILE A 32 -8.97 4.54 1.11
N ARG A 33 -8.54 4.37 2.36
CA ARG A 33 -9.48 4.16 3.45
C ARG A 33 -9.54 5.43 4.27
N LYS A 34 -10.68 6.06 4.22
CA LYS A 34 -10.84 7.33 4.91
C LYS A 34 -10.88 7.13 6.40
N GLY A 35 -10.15 7.99 7.09
CA GLY A 35 -10.16 7.98 8.55
C GLY A 35 -9.65 6.71 9.17
N TYR A 36 -8.79 6.00 8.47
CA TYR A 36 -8.29 4.72 8.95
C TYR A 36 -7.47 4.86 10.23
N TYR A 37 -6.64 5.88 10.30
CA TYR A 37 -5.83 6.15 11.47
C TYR A 37 -6.53 7.16 12.36
N SER A 38 -6.30 7.03 13.65
CA SER A 38 -6.84 8.03 14.55
C SER A 38 -5.69 8.65 15.32
N ALA A 39 -5.96 9.80 15.91
CA ALA A 39 -5.04 10.53 16.78
C ALA A 39 -3.70 10.81 16.12
N PRO A 40 -3.63 11.56 15.08
CA PRO A 40 -4.71 12.27 14.42
C PRO A 40 -5.42 11.42 13.39
N THR A 41 -6.60 11.84 13.05
CA THR A 41 -7.35 11.17 12.01
C THR A 41 -6.68 11.39 10.67
N GLU A 42 -6.47 10.32 9.96
CA GLU A 42 -5.79 10.42 8.70
C GLU A 42 -6.19 9.25 7.82
N ASP A 43 -6.25 9.50 6.53
CA ASP A 43 -6.59 8.45 5.59
C ASP A 43 -5.40 7.51 5.40
N ALA A 44 -5.71 6.31 5.01
CA ALA A 44 -4.69 5.34 4.67
C ALA A 44 -4.69 5.11 3.18
N ILE A 45 -3.50 5.01 2.63
CA ILE A 45 -3.34 4.60 1.24
C ILE A 45 -3.14 3.10 1.27
N ILE A 46 -3.97 2.38 0.54
CA ILE A 46 -3.85 0.93 0.47
C ILE A 46 -3.04 0.59 -0.77
N MET A 47 -1.99 -0.13 -0.57
CA MET A 47 -1.09 -0.48 -1.66
C MET A 47 -0.98 -1.97 -1.79
N LYS A 48 -0.71 -2.40 -3.00
CA LYS A 48 -0.67 -3.81 -3.31
C LYS A 48 0.49 -4.09 -4.25
N MET A 49 1.17 -5.18 -3.99
CA MET A 49 2.17 -5.68 -4.91
C MET A 49 1.76 -7.06 -5.35
N GLU A 50 1.73 -7.27 -6.64
CA GLU A 50 1.41 -8.58 -7.15
C GLU A 50 2.68 -9.38 -7.26
N ALA A 51 2.75 -10.41 -6.49
CA ALA A 51 3.93 -11.24 -6.49
C ALA A 51 3.81 -12.25 -7.60
N ASN A 52 3.86 -11.77 -8.79
CA ASN A 52 3.69 -12.62 -9.91
C ASN A 52 5.03 -13.01 -10.48
N ASN A 53 5.31 -14.27 -10.55
CA ASN A 53 6.55 -14.65 -11.08
C ASN A 53 6.40 -15.55 -12.24
N GLU A 54 5.40 -15.61 -12.82
CA GLU A 54 5.25 -16.27 -14.05
C GLU A 54 6.20 -17.25 -14.33
#